data_a93c9838bfa7fa71735da2c06d9c9814
#
_entry.id   a93c9838bfa7fa71735da2c06d9c9814
#
_cell.length_a   1.000
_cell.length_b   1.000
_cell.length_c   1.000
_cell.angle_alpha   90.00
_cell.angle_beta   90.00
_cell.angle_gamma   90.00
#
_symmetry.space_group_name_H-M   'P 1'
#
loop_
_entity.id
_entity.type
_entity.pdbx_description
1 polymer ?
#
loop_
_entity_poly.entity_id
_entity_poly.type
_entity_poly.pdbx_seq_one_letter_code
_entity_poly.pdbx_strand_id
1 'polypeptide(L)'
;MSHNLSSIIEIVLNFFVFHFNIHQNFINFAHEARLNDKTNTMTIAIINAMHKEHEQIVALLSDVKHTSDGRFSFVEGELHGKHLVLMESGIGKVNAAVGAVELIHRYHPDALINTGVAGGIDPKLGVMDVVAGSRVAYHDVDCGPESELGQVQGLPLYYEAAPSLLQAALSIKPEEIHLHSGLICSGDQFITDRTQLNCIKKRYPDGLAVDMESGALSQVCYLYSVPFLSFRIISDTPGAEKHFDQYQNFWETMADRSFGVTKALLEALTNN
;
A
#
# COMPACT_ATOMS: atom_id res chain seq x y z
N MET A 1 -44.07 6.95 -27.78
CA MET A 1 -42.59 6.99 -27.80
C MET A 1 -41.94 6.66 -26.47
N SER A 2 -42.64 6.62 -25.33
CA SER A 2 -42.07 6.35 -23.99
C SER A 2 -41.83 4.87 -23.66
N HIS A 3 -42.50 3.94 -24.33
CA HIS A 3 -42.31 2.49 -24.06
C HIS A 3 -40.99 1.88 -24.57
N ASN A 4 -40.32 2.54 -25.51
CA ASN A 4 -39.10 2.01 -26.13
C ASN A 4 -37.81 2.32 -25.30
N LEU A 5 -37.84 3.37 -24.49
CA LEU A 5 -36.67 3.79 -23.71
C LEU A 5 -36.44 2.88 -22.47
N SER A 6 -37.54 2.50 -21.80
CA SER A 6 -37.50 1.59 -20.64
C SER A 6 -36.95 0.21 -21.02
N SER A 7 -37.36 -0.35 -22.17
CA SER A 7 -36.89 -1.64 -22.66
C SER A 7 -35.40 -1.62 -23.05
N ILE A 8 -34.92 -0.49 -23.60
CA ILE A 8 -33.51 -0.34 -23.95
C ILE A 8 -32.63 -0.24 -22.69
N ILE A 9 -33.09 0.52 -21.68
CA ILE A 9 -32.40 0.64 -20.40
C ILE A 9 -32.33 -0.71 -19.70
N GLU A 10 -33.41 -1.49 -19.74
CA GLU A 10 -33.43 -2.83 -19.12
C GLU A 10 -32.51 -3.83 -19.83
N ILE A 11 -32.42 -3.78 -21.15
CA ILE A 11 -31.50 -4.58 -21.94
C ILE A 11 -30.04 -4.20 -21.64
N VAL A 12 -29.74 -2.90 -21.55
CA VAL A 12 -28.40 -2.39 -21.23
C VAL A 12 -27.99 -2.78 -19.80
N LEU A 13 -28.88 -2.62 -18.82
CA LEU A 13 -28.65 -3.03 -17.44
C LEU A 13 -28.43 -4.55 -17.34
N ASN A 14 -29.24 -5.37 -17.98
CA ASN A 14 -29.07 -6.81 -18.00
C ASN A 14 -27.77 -7.24 -18.70
N PHE A 15 -27.35 -6.55 -19.76
CA PHE A 15 -26.08 -6.77 -20.42
C PHE A 15 -24.88 -6.43 -19.50
N PHE A 16 -24.95 -5.32 -18.75
CA PHE A 16 -23.92 -4.96 -17.77
C PHE A 16 -23.86 -5.94 -16.60
N VAL A 17 -25.00 -6.34 -16.04
CA VAL A 17 -25.08 -7.34 -14.97
C VAL A 17 -24.56 -8.70 -15.44
N PHE A 18 -24.90 -9.11 -16.66
CA PHE A 18 -24.42 -10.36 -17.24
C PHE A 18 -22.89 -10.35 -17.47
N HIS A 19 -22.34 -9.26 -17.99
CA HIS A 19 -20.90 -9.10 -18.18
C HIS A 19 -20.14 -9.03 -16.84
N PHE A 20 -20.69 -8.33 -15.85
CA PHE A 20 -20.12 -8.27 -14.50
C PHE A 20 -20.10 -9.65 -13.85
N ASN A 21 -21.18 -10.42 -13.95
CA ASN A 21 -21.24 -11.78 -13.40
C ASN A 21 -20.29 -12.77 -14.13
N ILE A 22 -20.13 -12.64 -15.46
CA ILE A 22 -19.15 -13.44 -16.20
C ILE A 22 -17.73 -13.10 -15.74
N HIS A 23 -17.41 -11.81 -15.56
CA HIS A 23 -16.10 -11.38 -15.12
C HIS A 23 -15.80 -11.88 -13.70
N GLN A 24 -16.76 -11.80 -12.78
CA GLN A 24 -16.63 -12.34 -11.41
C GLN A 24 -16.49 -13.87 -11.41
N ASN A 25 -17.26 -14.58 -12.22
CA ASN A 25 -17.16 -16.03 -12.34
C ASN A 25 -15.83 -16.46 -12.97
N PHE A 26 -15.28 -15.68 -13.92
CA PHE A 26 -13.97 -15.95 -14.50
C PHE A 26 -12.83 -15.72 -13.50
N ILE A 27 -12.93 -14.68 -12.68
CA ILE A 27 -12.00 -14.40 -11.57
C ILE A 27 -12.06 -15.53 -10.53
N ASN A 28 -13.27 -15.95 -10.14
CA ASN A 28 -13.46 -17.04 -9.19
C ASN A 28 -12.98 -18.38 -9.74
N PHE A 29 -13.25 -18.68 -11.01
CA PHE A 29 -12.75 -19.89 -11.69
C PHE A 29 -11.22 -19.90 -11.82
N ALA A 30 -10.62 -18.76 -12.18
CA ALA A 30 -9.17 -18.62 -12.20
C ALA A 30 -8.55 -18.76 -10.82
N HIS A 31 -9.23 -18.26 -9.79
CA HIS A 31 -8.83 -18.43 -8.38
C HIS A 31 -8.95 -19.89 -7.93
N GLU A 32 -10.06 -20.58 -8.24
CA GLU A 32 -10.25 -21.99 -7.91
C GLU A 32 -9.30 -22.93 -8.70
N ALA A 33 -9.06 -22.64 -9.98
CA ALA A 33 -8.10 -23.41 -10.79
C ALA A 33 -6.67 -23.32 -10.22
N ARG A 34 -6.32 -22.19 -9.60
CA ARG A 34 -5.03 -22.00 -8.93
C ARG A 34 -4.93 -22.68 -7.57
N LEU A 35 -6.02 -22.71 -6.80
CA LEU A 35 -6.07 -23.48 -5.55
C LEU A 35 -5.77 -24.95 -5.79
N ASN A 36 -6.06 -25.44 -6.99
CA ASN A 36 -5.80 -26.83 -7.39
C ASN A 36 -4.40 -27.07 -8.00
N ASP A 37 -3.68 -26.02 -8.43
CA ASP A 37 -2.34 -26.12 -9.09
C ASP A 37 -1.19 -25.56 -8.24
N LYS A 38 -1.46 -25.00 -7.07
CA LYS A 38 -0.41 -24.50 -6.17
C LYS A 38 0.28 -25.69 -5.47
N THR A 39 1.53 -25.90 -5.83
CA THR A 39 2.54 -26.15 -4.80
C THR A 39 2.36 -25.05 -3.76
N ASN A 40 2.02 -25.41 -2.54
CA ASN A 40 1.49 -24.60 -1.42
C ASN A 40 2.37 -23.40 -0.96
N THR A 41 2.92 -22.61 -1.88
CA THR A 41 3.85 -21.51 -1.61
C THR A 41 3.13 -20.18 -1.73
N MET A 42 2.96 -19.48 -0.60
CA MET A 42 2.37 -18.14 -0.53
C MET A 42 3.20 -17.14 -1.35
N THR A 43 2.54 -16.34 -2.19
CA THR A 43 3.16 -15.26 -2.96
C THR A 43 2.86 -13.92 -2.31
N ILE A 44 3.90 -13.20 -1.88
CA ILE A 44 3.79 -11.86 -1.29
C ILE A 44 4.30 -10.83 -2.28
N ALA A 45 3.46 -9.87 -2.63
CA ALA A 45 3.86 -8.71 -3.41
C ALA A 45 4.38 -7.59 -2.51
N ILE A 46 5.45 -6.92 -2.95
CA ILE A 46 6.01 -5.76 -2.26
C ILE A 46 6.13 -4.62 -3.26
N ILE A 47 5.56 -3.47 -2.91
CA ILE A 47 5.67 -2.24 -3.70
C ILE A 47 6.40 -1.18 -2.88
N ASN A 48 7.44 -0.62 -3.51
CA ASN A 48 8.21 0.53 -3.02
C ASN A 48 8.06 1.69 -4.01
N ALA A 49 8.11 2.92 -3.53
CA ALA A 49 8.07 4.09 -4.39
C ALA A 49 9.45 4.44 -4.98
N MET A 50 10.53 4.13 -4.27
CA MET A 50 11.88 4.60 -4.57
C MET A 50 12.89 3.45 -4.72
N HIS A 51 13.86 3.67 -5.60
CA HIS A 51 14.89 2.71 -5.95
C HIS A 51 15.74 2.23 -4.75
N LYS A 52 16.12 3.13 -3.86
CA LYS A 52 16.90 2.76 -2.66
C LYS A 52 16.18 1.77 -1.74
N GLU A 53 14.85 1.93 -1.58
CA GLU A 53 14.03 1.01 -0.79
C GLU A 53 13.94 -0.35 -1.47
N HIS A 54 13.79 -0.34 -2.79
CA HIS A 54 13.65 -1.54 -3.61
C HIS A 54 14.91 -2.41 -3.58
N GLU A 55 16.09 -1.82 -3.87
CA GLU A 55 17.35 -2.57 -3.90
C GLU A 55 17.70 -3.24 -2.58
N GLN A 56 17.39 -2.60 -1.46
CA GLN A 56 17.65 -3.17 -0.13
C GLN A 56 16.85 -4.46 0.09
N ILE A 57 15.59 -4.53 -0.39
CA ILE A 57 14.77 -5.74 -0.26
C ILE A 57 15.24 -6.81 -1.24
N VAL A 58 15.58 -6.45 -2.47
CA VAL A 58 16.13 -7.39 -3.47
C VAL A 58 17.35 -8.11 -2.93
N ALA A 59 18.21 -7.41 -2.18
CA ALA A 59 19.41 -8.00 -1.57
C ALA A 59 19.13 -9.10 -0.53
N LEU A 60 17.89 -9.24 -0.03
CA LEU A 60 17.50 -10.32 0.90
C LEU A 60 17.08 -11.60 0.19
N LEU A 61 16.75 -11.53 -1.11
CA LEU A 61 16.16 -12.64 -1.84
C LEU A 61 17.22 -13.63 -2.32
N SER A 62 16.86 -14.92 -2.33
CA SER A 62 17.52 -15.95 -3.11
C SER A 62 16.77 -16.18 -4.43
N ASP A 63 17.41 -16.86 -5.38
CA ASP A 63 16.86 -17.24 -6.68
C ASP A 63 16.25 -16.09 -7.48
N VAL A 64 16.94 -14.94 -7.42
CA VAL A 64 16.47 -13.67 -7.98
C VAL A 64 16.33 -13.73 -9.49
N LYS A 65 15.15 -13.34 -9.98
CA LYS A 65 14.83 -13.24 -11.39
C LYS A 65 14.24 -11.88 -11.71
N HIS A 66 14.82 -11.19 -12.69
CA HIS A 66 14.32 -9.93 -13.20
C HIS A 66 13.44 -10.15 -14.43
N THR A 67 12.25 -9.55 -14.43
CA THR A 67 11.31 -9.59 -15.54
C THR A 67 10.88 -8.16 -15.87
N SER A 68 10.85 -7.81 -17.15
CA SER A 68 10.35 -6.51 -17.61
C SER A 68 9.31 -6.67 -18.70
N ASP A 69 8.31 -5.80 -18.70
CA ASP A 69 7.29 -5.71 -19.72
C ASP A 69 6.94 -4.24 -19.95
N GLY A 70 7.43 -3.72 -21.06
CA GLY A 70 7.28 -2.31 -21.41
C GLY A 70 7.87 -1.39 -20.35
N ARG A 71 7.01 -0.73 -19.57
CA ARG A 71 7.40 0.24 -18.53
C ARG A 71 7.60 -0.37 -17.14
N PHE A 72 7.19 -1.62 -16.96
CA PHE A 72 7.18 -2.26 -15.65
C PHE A 72 8.34 -3.23 -15.51
N SER A 73 9.00 -3.16 -14.38
CA SER A 73 10.07 -4.08 -14.00
C SER A 73 9.68 -4.76 -12.69
N PHE A 74 9.84 -6.07 -12.66
CA PHE A 74 9.54 -6.90 -11.51
C PHE A 74 10.77 -7.70 -11.12
N VAL A 75 10.93 -7.90 -9.83
CA VAL A 75 11.95 -8.79 -9.29
C VAL A 75 11.24 -9.90 -8.52
N GLU A 76 11.43 -11.12 -8.94
CA GLU A 76 10.95 -12.33 -8.27
C GLU A 76 12.09 -12.95 -7.49
N GLY A 77 11.81 -13.57 -6.36
CA GLY A 77 12.79 -14.31 -5.57
C GLY A 77 12.15 -15.03 -4.39
N GLU A 78 12.97 -15.69 -3.61
CA GLU A 78 12.52 -16.43 -2.44
C GLU A 78 13.10 -15.85 -1.15
N LEU A 79 12.28 -15.83 -0.08
CA LEU A 79 12.70 -15.53 1.28
C LEU A 79 12.01 -16.53 2.22
N HIS A 80 12.81 -17.33 2.94
CA HIS A 80 12.32 -18.37 3.87
C HIS A 80 11.30 -19.34 3.24
N GLY A 81 11.48 -19.69 1.95
CA GLY A 81 10.59 -20.59 1.22
C GLY A 81 9.25 -19.98 0.80
N LYS A 82 9.08 -18.66 0.93
CA LYS A 82 7.96 -17.91 0.35
C LYS A 82 8.40 -17.21 -0.93
N HIS A 83 7.53 -17.17 -1.90
CA HIS A 83 7.76 -16.46 -3.15
C HIS A 83 7.42 -14.98 -2.97
N LEU A 84 8.39 -14.11 -3.24
CA LEU A 84 8.23 -12.66 -3.19
C LEU A 84 8.30 -12.07 -4.60
N VAL A 85 7.43 -11.11 -4.87
CA VAL A 85 7.45 -10.31 -6.10
C VAL A 85 7.55 -8.85 -5.73
N LEU A 86 8.60 -8.20 -6.18
CA LEU A 86 8.91 -6.82 -5.88
C LEU A 86 8.70 -5.93 -7.11
N MET A 87 8.22 -4.72 -6.88
CA MET A 87 8.08 -3.70 -7.91
C MET A 87 8.40 -2.31 -7.34
N GLU A 88 9.20 -1.54 -8.09
CA GLU A 88 9.35 -0.11 -7.90
C GLU A 88 8.28 0.62 -8.72
N SER A 89 7.33 1.28 -8.05
CA SER A 89 6.22 1.95 -8.73
C SER A 89 6.56 3.35 -9.22
N GLY A 90 7.46 4.06 -8.53
CA GLY A 90 7.58 5.51 -8.56
C GLY A 90 6.62 6.19 -7.58
N ILE A 91 6.82 7.50 -7.39
CA ILE A 91 6.12 8.31 -6.39
C ILE A 91 4.71 8.68 -6.87
N GLY A 92 3.75 8.72 -5.94
CA GLY A 92 2.41 9.26 -6.11
C GLY A 92 1.34 8.25 -6.49
N LYS A 93 0.08 8.69 -6.32
CA LYS A 93 -1.12 7.82 -6.41
C LYS A 93 -1.26 7.07 -7.73
N VAL A 94 -1.01 7.75 -8.86
CA VAL A 94 -1.19 7.13 -10.18
C VAL A 94 -0.13 6.06 -10.43
N ASN A 95 1.14 6.33 -10.13
CA ASN A 95 2.22 5.36 -10.27
C ASN A 95 1.96 4.13 -9.39
N ALA A 96 1.60 4.36 -8.13
CA ALA A 96 1.28 3.30 -7.18
C ALA A 96 0.09 2.45 -7.66
N ALA A 97 -1.02 3.08 -8.08
CA ALA A 97 -2.21 2.37 -8.53
C ALA A 97 -1.94 1.51 -9.78
N VAL A 98 -1.30 2.09 -10.80
CA VAL A 98 -0.99 1.37 -12.05
C VAL A 98 -0.04 0.21 -11.77
N GLY A 99 0.99 0.43 -10.94
CA GLY A 99 1.92 -0.62 -10.52
C GLY A 99 1.23 -1.77 -9.79
N ALA A 100 0.35 -1.44 -8.82
CA ALA A 100 -0.40 -2.46 -8.08
C ALA A 100 -1.31 -3.29 -8.99
N VAL A 101 -2.03 -2.66 -9.93
CA VAL A 101 -2.90 -3.36 -10.89
C VAL A 101 -2.08 -4.33 -11.75
N GLU A 102 -0.95 -3.87 -12.30
CA GLU A 102 -0.08 -4.74 -13.12
C GLU A 102 0.47 -5.92 -12.31
N LEU A 103 0.94 -5.66 -11.09
CA LEU A 103 1.46 -6.69 -10.20
C LEU A 103 0.38 -7.72 -9.84
N ILE A 104 -0.83 -7.25 -9.47
CA ILE A 104 -1.96 -8.12 -9.12
C ILE A 104 -2.37 -8.98 -10.32
N HIS A 105 -2.50 -8.41 -11.51
CA HIS A 105 -2.91 -9.15 -12.71
C HIS A 105 -1.88 -10.18 -13.14
N ARG A 106 -0.60 -9.88 -13.00
CA ARG A 106 0.46 -10.77 -13.46
C ARG A 106 0.75 -11.90 -12.48
N TYR A 107 0.80 -11.58 -11.20
CA TYR A 107 1.30 -12.50 -10.17
C TYR A 107 0.21 -13.02 -9.23
N HIS A 108 -0.95 -12.35 -9.17
CA HIS A 108 -2.08 -12.68 -8.29
C HIS A 108 -1.63 -13.01 -6.86
N PRO A 109 -0.99 -12.08 -6.18
CA PRO A 109 -0.39 -12.32 -4.89
C PRO A 109 -1.45 -12.61 -3.82
N ASP A 110 -1.06 -13.37 -2.80
CA ASP A 110 -1.89 -13.65 -1.63
C ASP A 110 -1.96 -12.45 -0.68
N ALA A 111 -0.97 -11.54 -0.78
CA ALA A 111 -0.92 -10.29 -0.03
C ALA A 111 -0.08 -9.25 -0.76
N LEU A 112 -0.38 -7.96 -0.53
CA LEU A 112 0.42 -6.84 -1.00
C LEU A 112 0.88 -5.97 0.18
N ILE A 113 2.19 -5.79 0.29
CA ILE A 113 2.83 -4.95 1.30
C ILE A 113 3.41 -3.71 0.62
N ASN A 114 3.09 -2.54 1.17
CA ASN A 114 3.75 -1.31 0.80
C ASN A 114 4.72 -0.90 1.90
N THR A 115 6.00 -0.89 1.59
CA THR A 115 7.04 -0.42 2.51
C THR A 115 7.69 0.84 1.99
N GLY A 116 8.22 1.64 2.90
CA GLY A 116 8.91 2.87 2.56
C GLY A 116 8.89 3.88 3.70
N VAL A 117 9.26 5.12 3.39
CA VAL A 117 9.30 6.21 4.36
C VAL A 117 8.00 7.00 4.38
N ALA A 118 7.80 7.77 5.46
CA ALA A 118 6.66 8.68 5.64
C ALA A 118 7.04 9.84 6.58
N GLY A 119 6.34 10.96 6.47
CA GLY A 119 6.42 12.05 7.44
C GLY A 119 5.60 11.74 8.69
N GLY A 120 6.22 11.86 9.88
CA GLY A 120 5.54 11.69 11.16
C GLY A 120 4.73 12.93 11.54
N ILE A 121 3.40 12.80 11.63
CA ILE A 121 2.51 13.95 11.91
C ILE A 121 1.94 13.96 13.33
N ASP A 122 2.14 12.91 14.10
CA ASP A 122 1.78 12.88 15.52
C ASP A 122 2.99 13.27 16.37
N PRO A 123 2.81 14.16 17.40
CA PRO A 123 3.92 14.62 18.23
C PRO A 123 4.67 13.53 19.00
N LYS A 124 4.07 12.33 19.15
CA LYS A 124 4.73 11.20 19.80
C LYS A 124 5.75 10.46 18.92
N LEU A 125 5.76 10.75 17.59
CA LEU A 125 6.64 10.10 16.66
C LEU A 125 7.93 10.88 16.48
N GLY A 126 9.03 10.15 16.51
CA GLY A 126 10.37 10.62 16.12
C GLY A 126 10.82 10.04 14.78
N VAL A 127 11.89 10.62 14.24
CA VAL A 127 12.60 10.03 13.08
C VAL A 127 13.09 8.63 13.48
N MET A 128 12.98 7.66 12.60
CA MET A 128 13.23 6.22 12.79
C MET A 128 12.10 5.44 13.47
N ASP A 129 11.10 6.08 14.08
CA ASP A 129 9.91 5.35 14.52
C ASP A 129 9.21 4.70 13.32
N VAL A 130 8.45 3.65 13.61
CA VAL A 130 7.76 2.87 12.58
C VAL A 130 6.25 2.91 12.79
N VAL A 131 5.50 3.05 11.72
CA VAL A 131 4.04 2.98 11.71
C VAL A 131 3.58 1.78 10.87
N ALA A 132 3.03 0.76 11.53
CA ALA A 132 2.21 -0.25 10.87
C ALA A 132 0.80 0.32 10.70
N GLY A 133 0.42 0.64 9.48
CA GLY A 133 -0.85 1.26 9.16
C GLY A 133 -2.01 0.30 9.43
N SER A 134 -2.70 0.45 10.57
CA SER A 134 -3.91 -0.32 10.85
C SER A 134 -5.04 0.06 9.90
N ARG A 135 -5.02 1.28 9.40
CA ARG A 135 -5.91 1.81 8.37
C ARG A 135 -5.26 2.94 7.60
N VAL A 136 -5.78 3.20 6.40
CA VAL A 136 -5.32 4.26 5.50
C VAL A 136 -6.51 5.12 5.10
N ALA A 137 -6.32 6.45 4.97
CA ALA A 137 -7.31 7.36 4.42
C ALA A 137 -6.63 8.41 3.52
N TYR A 138 -7.35 8.92 2.54
CA TYR A 138 -6.84 10.06 1.77
C TYR A 138 -7.01 11.37 2.55
N HIS A 139 -5.99 12.21 2.51
CA HIS A 139 -6.08 13.56 3.06
C HIS A 139 -6.42 14.63 2.03
N ASP A 140 -6.34 14.32 0.74
CA ASP A 140 -6.48 15.24 -0.39
C ASP A 140 -7.68 14.95 -1.32
N VAL A 141 -8.54 13.99 -0.98
CA VAL A 141 -9.74 13.66 -1.76
C VAL A 141 -10.93 14.47 -1.28
N ASP A 142 -11.69 15.04 -2.22
CA ASP A 142 -12.97 15.71 -2.00
C ASP A 142 -13.89 15.38 -3.18
N CYS A 143 -14.92 14.58 -2.93
CA CYS A 143 -15.94 14.19 -3.92
C CYS A 143 -17.25 14.98 -3.74
N GLY A 144 -17.22 16.11 -3.04
CA GLY A 144 -18.36 16.99 -2.82
C GLY A 144 -19.27 16.56 -1.66
N PRO A 145 -20.47 17.19 -1.56
CA PRO A 145 -21.27 17.18 -0.32
C PRO A 145 -21.89 15.82 0.03
N GLU A 146 -21.90 14.86 -0.88
CA GLU A 146 -22.45 13.52 -0.64
C GLU A 146 -21.41 12.52 -0.11
N SER A 147 -20.17 12.97 0.08
CA SER A 147 -19.06 12.14 0.58
C SER A 147 -18.33 12.87 1.70
N GLU A 148 -17.73 12.12 2.62
CA GLU A 148 -16.84 12.73 3.61
C GLU A 148 -15.54 13.17 2.94
N LEU A 149 -14.92 14.24 3.47
CA LEU A 149 -13.59 14.65 3.01
C LEU A 149 -12.57 13.51 3.24
N GLY A 150 -11.86 13.11 2.19
CA GLY A 150 -10.98 11.94 2.18
C GLY A 150 -11.64 10.69 1.60
N GLN A 151 -12.96 10.68 1.42
CA GLN A 151 -13.70 9.56 0.88
C GLN A 151 -13.87 9.69 -0.64
N VAL A 152 -13.47 8.66 -1.37
CA VAL A 152 -13.90 8.49 -2.78
C VAL A 152 -15.36 8.05 -2.77
N GLN A 153 -16.22 8.72 -3.55
CA GLN A 153 -17.65 8.44 -3.59
C GLN A 153 -17.93 6.95 -3.88
N GLY A 154 -18.76 6.33 -3.03
CA GLY A 154 -19.10 4.91 -3.14
C GLY A 154 -18.06 3.93 -2.60
N LEU A 155 -16.94 4.43 -2.06
CA LEU A 155 -15.91 3.61 -1.42
C LEU A 155 -15.79 3.94 0.08
N PRO A 156 -15.12 3.09 0.88
CA PRO A 156 -14.86 3.38 2.28
C PRO A 156 -14.02 4.65 2.49
N LEU A 157 -14.25 5.36 3.61
CA LEU A 157 -13.36 6.44 4.05
C LEU A 157 -12.00 5.89 4.51
N TYR A 158 -12.03 4.75 5.21
CA TYR A 158 -10.84 4.07 5.72
C TYR A 158 -10.68 2.71 5.04
N TYR A 159 -9.47 2.43 4.58
CA TYR A 159 -9.06 1.12 4.10
C TYR A 159 -8.30 0.41 5.23
N GLU A 160 -8.90 -0.64 5.78
CA GLU A 160 -8.34 -1.40 6.90
C GLU A 160 -7.22 -2.34 6.43
N ALA A 161 -6.17 -2.45 7.22
CA ALA A 161 -5.13 -3.44 6.99
C ALA A 161 -5.68 -4.86 7.21
N ALA A 162 -5.14 -5.83 6.47
CA ALA A 162 -5.45 -7.23 6.72
C ALA A 162 -4.99 -7.63 8.13
N PRO A 163 -5.88 -8.20 8.98
CA PRO A 163 -5.57 -8.47 10.39
C PRO A 163 -4.33 -9.36 10.59
N SER A 164 -4.14 -10.38 9.75
CA SER A 164 -2.99 -11.28 9.81
C SER A 164 -1.67 -10.56 9.52
N LEU A 165 -1.65 -9.67 8.52
CA LEU A 165 -0.47 -8.89 8.16
C LEU A 165 -0.13 -7.87 9.25
N LEU A 166 -1.14 -7.20 9.78
CA LEU A 166 -0.96 -6.25 10.88
C LEU A 166 -0.44 -6.96 12.13
N GLN A 167 -0.98 -8.13 12.47
CA GLN A 167 -0.51 -8.92 13.60
C GLN A 167 0.95 -9.35 13.43
N ALA A 168 1.33 -9.80 12.24
CA ALA A 168 2.72 -10.14 11.94
C ALA A 168 3.63 -8.92 12.11
N ALA A 169 3.23 -7.75 11.59
CA ALA A 169 3.98 -6.51 11.77
C ALA A 169 4.15 -6.12 13.24
N LEU A 170 3.09 -6.26 14.05
CA LEU A 170 3.13 -5.93 15.47
C LEU A 170 3.86 -6.96 16.35
N SER A 171 4.17 -8.14 15.81
CA SER A 171 4.95 -9.17 16.53
C SER A 171 6.44 -8.88 16.55
N ILE A 172 6.94 -8.05 15.63
CA ILE A 172 8.35 -7.68 15.58
C ILE A 172 8.73 -6.80 16.77
N LYS A 173 9.96 -6.99 17.27
CA LYS A 173 10.52 -6.24 18.40
C LYS A 173 11.86 -5.65 17.97
N PRO A 174 11.85 -4.58 17.16
CA PRO A 174 13.09 -3.95 16.74
C PRO A 174 13.78 -3.31 17.94
N GLU A 175 15.09 -3.47 18.03
CA GLU A 175 15.89 -2.81 19.06
C GLU A 175 15.96 -1.30 18.79
N GLU A 176 15.81 -0.49 19.84
CA GLU A 176 15.92 0.99 19.78
C GLU A 176 14.96 1.70 18.79
N ILE A 177 13.91 1.05 18.31
CA ILE A 177 12.92 1.61 17.37
C ILE A 177 11.53 1.40 17.94
N HIS A 178 10.73 2.46 18.01
CA HIS A 178 9.35 2.36 18.48
C HIS A 178 8.43 2.01 17.31
N LEU A 179 7.69 0.92 17.49
CA LEU A 179 6.66 0.48 16.55
C LEU A 179 5.29 0.94 17.02
N HIS A 180 4.60 1.69 16.17
CA HIS A 180 3.26 2.20 16.40
C HIS A 180 2.27 1.55 15.42
N SER A 181 0.99 1.47 15.82
CA SER A 181 -0.09 1.10 14.93
C SER A 181 -1.13 2.21 14.88
N GLY A 182 -1.59 2.57 13.69
CA GLY A 182 -2.60 3.61 13.53
C GLY A 182 -2.83 4.06 12.11
N LEU A 183 -3.46 5.23 11.97
CA LEU A 183 -3.88 5.79 10.70
C LEU A 183 -2.70 6.40 9.93
N ILE A 184 -2.56 6.00 8.66
CA ILE A 184 -1.71 6.67 7.66
C ILE A 184 -2.62 7.55 6.79
N CYS A 185 -2.28 8.84 6.68
CA CYS A 185 -2.98 9.81 5.85
C CYS A 185 -2.23 9.97 4.52
N SER A 186 -2.83 9.56 3.40
CA SER A 186 -2.15 9.49 2.10
C SER A 186 -2.68 10.53 1.12
N GLY A 187 -1.82 11.07 0.25
CA GLY A 187 -2.21 12.03 -0.79
C GLY A 187 -1.05 12.49 -1.65
N ASP A 188 -1.31 13.03 -2.84
CA ASP A 188 -0.28 13.48 -3.79
C ASP A 188 0.39 14.80 -3.37
N GLN A 189 0.83 14.87 -2.11
CA GLN A 189 1.48 16.05 -1.54
C GLN A 189 2.63 15.67 -0.62
N PHE A 190 3.81 16.23 -0.88
CA PHE A 190 4.90 16.23 0.08
C PHE A 190 4.63 17.35 1.11
N ILE A 191 4.22 16.96 2.32
CA ILE A 191 3.81 17.90 3.38
C ILE A 191 5.04 18.58 3.95
N THR A 192 5.14 19.90 3.78
CA THR A 192 6.33 20.68 4.16
C THR A 192 6.08 21.71 5.23
N ASP A 193 4.85 22.15 5.42
CA ASP A 193 4.53 23.24 6.33
C ASP A 193 3.47 22.90 7.36
N ARG A 194 3.46 23.70 8.43
CA ARG A 194 2.55 23.52 9.57
C ARG A 194 1.08 23.77 9.23
N THR A 195 0.78 24.56 8.19
CA THR A 195 -0.59 24.84 7.79
C THR A 195 -1.21 23.61 7.15
N GLN A 196 -0.49 22.98 6.22
CA GLN A 196 -0.91 21.71 5.61
C GLN A 196 -1.08 20.64 6.68
N LEU A 197 -0.09 20.49 7.56
CA LEU A 197 -0.15 19.55 8.68
C LEU A 197 -1.39 19.77 9.56
N ASN A 198 -1.67 21.01 9.94
CA ASN A 198 -2.83 21.34 10.77
C ASN A 198 -4.16 21.01 10.08
N CYS A 199 -4.25 21.18 8.76
CA CYS A 199 -5.43 20.78 7.99
C CYS A 199 -5.64 19.27 8.03
N ILE A 200 -4.57 18.48 7.89
CA ILE A 200 -4.63 17.01 7.98
C ILE A 200 -5.01 16.60 9.40
N LYS A 201 -4.34 17.12 10.42
CA LYS A 201 -4.60 16.78 11.85
C LYS A 201 -6.00 17.22 12.30
N LYS A 202 -6.56 18.30 11.76
CA LYS A 202 -7.95 18.70 12.04
C LYS A 202 -8.95 17.67 11.51
N ARG A 203 -8.68 17.08 10.35
CA ARG A 203 -9.52 16.02 9.74
C ARG A 203 -9.30 14.67 10.40
N TYR A 204 -8.05 14.34 10.66
CA TYR A 204 -7.60 13.08 11.22
C TYR A 204 -6.79 13.32 12.50
N PRO A 205 -7.46 13.60 13.64
CA PRO A 205 -6.75 13.88 14.90
C PRO A 205 -5.85 12.72 15.36
N ASP A 206 -6.21 11.49 15.01
CA ASP A 206 -5.49 10.26 15.31
C ASP A 206 -4.50 9.83 14.20
N GLY A 207 -4.36 10.61 13.12
CA GLY A 207 -3.38 10.37 12.07
C GLY A 207 -1.95 10.35 12.60
N LEU A 208 -1.20 9.32 12.27
CA LEU A 208 0.18 9.12 12.74
C LEU A 208 1.21 9.60 11.71
N ALA A 209 1.01 9.24 10.44
CA ALA A 209 1.97 9.51 9.39
C ALA A 209 1.29 10.00 8.12
N VAL A 210 2.07 10.65 7.23
CA VAL A 210 1.65 11.03 5.88
C VAL A 210 2.57 10.42 4.84
N ASP A 211 1.98 9.97 3.74
CA ASP A 211 2.69 9.45 2.58
C ASP A 211 1.98 9.78 1.26
N MET A 212 2.49 9.26 0.14
CA MET A 212 1.95 9.58 -1.18
C MET A 212 1.40 8.37 -1.95
N GLU A 213 1.48 7.16 -1.43
CA GLU A 213 1.12 5.92 -2.15
C GLU A 213 0.09 5.05 -1.43
N SER A 214 0.13 4.97 -0.10
CA SER A 214 -0.68 4.02 0.68
C SER A 214 -2.17 4.09 0.36
N GLY A 215 -2.70 5.30 0.13
CA GLY A 215 -4.11 5.50 -0.23
C GLY A 215 -4.48 4.80 -1.53
N ALA A 216 -3.68 5.02 -2.58
CA ALA A 216 -3.92 4.41 -3.89
C ALA A 216 -3.75 2.89 -3.85
N LEU A 217 -2.71 2.41 -3.18
CA LEU A 217 -2.45 0.97 -3.03
C LEU A 217 -3.55 0.27 -2.25
N SER A 218 -3.97 0.84 -1.11
CA SER A 218 -5.05 0.27 -0.30
C SER A 218 -6.39 0.27 -1.04
N GLN A 219 -6.70 1.32 -1.81
CA GLN A 219 -7.89 1.36 -2.65
C GLN A 219 -7.87 0.29 -3.75
N VAL A 220 -6.75 0.12 -4.46
CA VAL A 220 -6.60 -0.94 -5.46
C VAL A 220 -6.76 -2.31 -4.81
N CYS A 221 -6.09 -2.57 -3.69
CA CYS A 221 -6.20 -3.84 -2.97
C CYS A 221 -7.63 -4.10 -2.49
N TYR A 222 -8.35 -3.07 -2.03
CA TYR A 222 -9.77 -3.18 -1.67
C TYR A 222 -10.62 -3.58 -2.88
N LEU A 223 -10.43 -2.94 -4.03
CA LEU A 223 -11.19 -3.23 -5.25
C LEU A 223 -10.91 -4.63 -5.81
N TYR A 224 -9.70 -5.14 -5.64
CA TYR A 224 -9.27 -6.47 -6.09
C TYR A 224 -9.36 -7.54 -5.01
N SER A 225 -9.82 -7.20 -3.79
CA SER A 225 -9.90 -8.10 -2.64
C SER A 225 -8.55 -8.77 -2.29
N VAL A 226 -7.45 -8.02 -2.42
CA VAL A 226 -6.10 -8.45 -2.04
C VAL A 226 -5.79 -7.96 -0.63
N PRO A 227 -5.39 -8.83 0.31
CA PRO A 227 -4.92 -8.43 1.64
C PRO A 227 -3.79 -7.40 1.56
N PHE A 228 -3.89 -6.30 2.32
CA PHE A 228 -2.97 -5.17 2.24
C PHE A 228 -2.42 -4.76 3.61
N LEU A 229 -1.17 -4.29 3.62
CA LEU A 229 -0.55 -3.59 4.73
C LEU A 229 0.37 -2.48 4.21
N SER A 230 0.25 -1.28 4.77
CA SER A 230 1.28 -0.24 4.66
C SER A 230 2.15 -0.24 5.91
N PHE A 231 3.48 -0.21 5.71
CA PHE A 231 4.48 -0.24 6.77
C PHE A 231 5.50 0.85 6.51
N ARG A 232 5.53 1.89 7.36
CA ARG A 232 6.26 3.12 7.11
C ARG A 232 7.27 3.43 8.20
N ILE A 233 8.44 3.87 7.79
CA ILE A 233 9.50 4.35 8.66
C ILE A 233 9.48 5.88 8.61
N ILE A 234 9.50 6.53 9.76
CA ILE A 234 9.45 7.98 9.82
C ILE A 234 10.80 8.57 9.42
N SER A 235 10.83 9.27 8.30
CA SER A 235 12.02 9.95 7.78
C SER A 235 12.19 11.37 8.27
N ASP A 236 11.08 12.04 8.55
CA ASP A 236 11.01 13.44 8.92
C ASP A 236 9.72 13.74 9.69
N THR A 237 9.68 14.94 10.29
CA THR A 237 8.50 15.42 11.01
C THR A 237 8.03 16.74 10.38
N PRO A 238 7.01 16.71 9.49
CA PRO A 238 6.49 17.89 8.83
C PRO A 238 6.16 19.03 9.79
N GLY A 239 6.54 20.25 9.41
CA GLY A 239 6.36 21.45 10.24
C GLY A 239 7.41 21.64 11.33
N ALA A 240 8.39 20.76 11.48
CA ALA A 240 9.62 21.04 12.24
C ALA A 240 10.47 22.09 11.50
N GLU A 241 11.29 22.85 12.23
CA GLU A 241 12.09 23.95 11.67
C GLU A 241 13.06 23.49 10.56
N LYS A 242 13.49 22.24 10.59
CA LYS A 242 14.44 21.64 9.63
C LYS A 242 13.96 20.28 9.09
N HIS A 243 12.66 20.16 8.81
CA HIS A 243 12.12 18.86 8.39
C HIS A 243 12.74 18.33 7.08
N PHE A 244 13.07 19.21 6.12
CA PHE A 244 13.73 18.80 4.88
C PHE A 244 15.18 18.34 5.12
N ASP A 245 15.90 18.97 6.05
CA ASP A 245 17.22 18.50 6.48
C ASP A 245 17.12 17.14 7.18
N GLN A 246 16.03 16.88 7.95
CA GLN A 246 15.77 15.56 8.54
C GLN A 246 15.62 14.50 7.45
N TYR A 247 14.79 14.77 6.42
CA TYR A 247 14.57 13.87 5.30
C TYR A 247 15.88 13.56 4.55
N GLN A 248 16.69 14.58 4.24
CA GLN A 248 17.97 14.36 3.58
C GLN A 248 18.95 13.56 4.46
N ASN A 249 19.08 13.93 5.72
CA ASN A 249 19.95 13.26 6.67
C ASN A 249 19.53 11.80 6.92
N PHE A 250 18.23 11.50 6.89
CA PHE A 250 17.71 10.14 6.98
C PHE A 250 18.31 9.27 5.86
N TRP A 251 18.26 9.73 4.62
CA TRP A 251 18.78 8.99 3.47
C TRP A 251 20.31 8.83 3.47
N GLU A 252 21.02 9.77 4.05
CA GLU A 252 22.47 9.75 4.12
C GLU A 252 23.02 8.87 5.25
N THR A 253 22.31 8.79 6.38
CA THR A 253 22.86 8.22 7.61
C THR A 253 22.02 7.11 8.26
N MET A 254 20.72 7.05 7.99
CA MET A 254 19.79 6.19 8.72
C MET A 254 19.10 5.12 7.86
N ALA A 255 19.18 5.23 6.54
CA ALA A 255 18.47 4.33 5.61
C ALA A 255 18.83 2.85 5.84
N ASP A 256 20.11 2.53 6.02
CA ASP A 256 20.56 1.15 6.25
C ASP A 256 20.04 0.60 7.58
N ARG A 257 19.96 1.45 8.61
CA ARG A 257 19.45 1.05 9.93
C ARG A 257 17.93 0.83 9.88
N SER A 258 17.22 1.66 9.14
CA SER A 258 15.77 1.53 8.94
C SER A 258 15.40 0.25 8.19
N PHE A 259 16.27 -0.19 7.28
CA PHE A 259 16.10 -1.43 6.54
C PHE A 259 16.02 -2.67 7.44
N GLY A 260 16.74 -2.69 8.56
CA GLY A 260 16.67 -3.78 9.54
C GLY A 260 15.23 -4.07 10.01
N VAL A 261 14.39 -3.04 10.12
CA VAL A 261 12.97 -3.19 10.52
C VAL A 261 12.11 -3.76 9.39
N THR A 262 12.35 -3.31 8.15
CA THR A 262 11.68 -3.89 6.97
C THR A 262 12.06 -5.37 6.82
N LYS A 263 13.33 -5.72 7.00
CA LYS A 263 13.78 -7.11 7.01
C LYS A 263 13.05 -7.93 8.08
N ALA A 264 12.97 -7.43 9.31
CA ALA A 264 12.25 -8.10 10.40
C ALA A 264 10.76 -8.31 10.09
N LEU A 265 10.10 -7.34 9.43
CA LEU A 265 8.73 -7.50 8.94
C LEU A 265 8.64 -8.66 7.93
N LEU A 266 9.51 -8.68 6.92
CA LEU A 266 9.49 -9.72 5.89
C LEU A 266 9.74 -11.10 6.49
N GLU A 267 10.66 -11.22 7.45
CA GLU A 267 10.90 -12.45 8.19
C GLU A 267 9.67 -12.90 8.99
N ALA A 268 8.98 -11.97 9.67
CA ALA A 268 7.76 -12.27 10.40
C ALA A 268 6.60 -12.74 9.49
N LEU A 269 6.50 -12.17 8.28
CA LEU A 269 5.50 -12.55 7.28
C LEU A 269 5.81 -13.90 6.61
N THR A 270 7.09 -14.25 6.49
CA THR A 270 7.52 -15.45 5.77
C THR A 270 7.75 -16.67 6.68
N ASN A 271 7.85 -16.49 7.98
CA ASN A 271 8.05 -17.58 8.95
C ASN A 271 6.75 -18.19 9.52
N ASN A 272 5.57 -17.71 9.09
CA ASN A 272 4.26 -18.19 9.57
C ASN A 272 3.56 -19.13 8.55
#